data_42e94bb097e591d85110e3cadf8c4378
#
_entry.id   42e94bb097e591d85110e3cadf8c4378
#
_cell.length_a   1.000
_cell.length_b   1.000
_cell.length_c   1.000
_cell.angle_alpha   90.00
_cell.angle_beta   90.00
_cell.angle_gamma   90.00
#
_symmetry.space_group_name_H-M   'P 1'
#
loop_
_entity.id
_entity.type
_entity.pdbx_description
1 polymer ?
#
loop_
_entity_poly.entity_id
_entity_poly.type
_entity_poly.pdbx_seq_one_letter_code
_entity_poly.pdbx_strand_id
1 'polypeptide(L)'
;MQAQNLGIYTRGRVIVSSLEPVANPNSTNKFWIRWQRCRGTKVVSSSYGLTGASNLNGMGPTGQVVTTPDDTGVMYVEVFYDYQPLFTSGLVPPSTIHEYASMIVRDSRDYVGPTSGTNANGGIYNAEAAPVHYCDAYTST
;
A
#
# COMPACT_ATOMS: atom_id res chain seq x y z
N MET A 1 5.52 -17.08 -3.60
CA MET A 1 5.93 -17.93 -4.74
C MET A 1 5.04 -17.79 -5.99
N GLN A 2 3.72 -17.75 -5.90
CA GLN A 2 2.85 -17.67 -7.10
C GLN A 2 2.95 -16.33 -7.86
N ALA A 3 3.17 -15.21 -7.16
CA ALA A 3 3.29 -13.89 -7.79
C ALA A 3 4.48 -13.76 -8.76
N GLN A 4 5.54 -14.51 -8.55
CA GLN A 4 6.71 -14.52 -9.45
C GLN A 4 6.40 -15.20 -10.78
N ASN A 5 5.59 -16.24 -10.80
CA ASN A 5 5.24 -16.96 -12.02
C ASN A 5 4.30 -16.15 -12.94
N LEU A 6 3.51 -15.24 -12.37
CA LEU A 6 2.63 -14.33 -13.12
C LEU A 6 3.35 -13.07 -13.62
N GLY A 7 4.60 -12.83 -13.20
CA GLY A 7 5.33 -11.63 -13.56
C GLY A 7 4.73 -10.34 -12.98
N ILE A 8 4.06 -10.42 -11.83
CA ILE A 8 3.41 -9.26 -11.19
C ILE A 8 4.39 -8.12 -10.97
N TYR A 9 5.62 -8.42 -10.57
CA TYR A 9 6.62 -7.38 -10.31
C TYR A 9 7.32 -6.85 -11.56
N THR A 10 7.27 -7.59 -12.68
CA THR A 10 7.87 -7.17 -13.96
C THR A 10 6.88 -6.46 -14.87
N ARG A 11 5.57 -6.67 -14.66
CA ARG A 11 4.48 -6.09 -15.46
C ARG A 11 3.45 -5.33 -14.65
N GLY A 12 3.70 -5.19 -13.37
CA GLY A 12 2.78 -4.55 -12.47
C GLY A 12 3.48 -3.85 -11.32
N ARG A 13 2.69 -3.47 -10.35
CA ARG A 13 3.13 -2.86 -9.10
C ARG A 13 2.20 -3.25 -7.97
N VAL A 14 2.79 -3.60 -6.85
CA VAL A 14 2.10 -3.82 -5.59
C VAL A 14 2.46 -2.67 -4.67
N ILE A 15 1.45 -2.04 -4.08
CA ILE A 15 1.57 -0.94 -3.13
C ILE A 15 0.89 -1.38 -1.84
N VAL A 16 1.61 -1.36 -0.75
CA VAL A 16 1.10 -1.64 0.60
C VAL A 16 1.15 -0.35 1.40
N SER A 17 0.00 0.08 1.89
CA SER A 17 -0.15 1.30 2.68
C SER A 17 -0.68 0.98 4.08
N SER A 18 -0.14 1.64 5.10
CA SER A 18 -0.73 1.64 6.43
C SER A 18 -1.65 2.84 6.57
N LEU A 19 -2.95 2.59 6.68
CA LEU A 19 -3.95 3.61 6.99
C LEU A 19 -4.18 3.66 8.49
N GLU A 20 -4.01 4.83 9.08
CA GLU A 20 -4.15 5.05 10.52
C GLU A 20 -4.97 6.32 10.81
N PRO A 21 -5.61 6.46 11.99
CA PRO A 21 -6.24 7.70 12.40
C PRO A 21 -5.20 8.82 12.51
N VAL A 22 -5.57 10.03 12.17
CA VAL A 22 -4.69 11.21 12.34
C VAL A 22 -4.43 11.51 13.81
N ALA A 23 -5.37 11.16 14.69
CA ALA A 23 -5.27 11.32 16.14
C ALA A 23 -6.02 10.18 16.84
N ASN A 24 -5.66 9.91 18.09
CA ASN A 24 -6.34 8.96 18.96
C ASN A 24 -6.75 9.68 20.27
N PRO A 25 -8.04 9.81 20.57
CA PRO A 25 -9.19 9.43 19.75
C PRO A 25 -9.32 10.28 18.47
N ASN A 26 -9.85 9.70 17.41
CA ASN A 26 -10.00 10.34 16.10
C ASN A 26 -11.24 11.26 16.06
N SER A 27 -11.13 12.42 16.66
CA SER A 27 -12.22 13.41 16.72
C SER A 27 -12.55 14.05 15.37
N THR A 28 -11.69 13.94 14.38
CA THR A 28 -11.83 14.56 13.06
C THR A 28 -12.38 13.63 12.00
N ASN A 29 -12.47 12.34 12.27
CA ASN A 29 -12.76 11.28 11.29
C ASN A 29 -11.85 11.37 10.06
N LYS A 30 -10.58 11.75 10.27
CA LYS A 30 -9.56 11.84 9.23
C LYS A 30 -8.48 10.81 9.45
N PHE A 31 -7.93 10.35 8.34
CA PHE A 31 -6.93 9.31 8.29
C PHE A 31 -5.70 9.78 7.53
N TRP A 32 -4.60 9.06 7.70
CA TRP A 32 -3.36 9.32 7.01
C TRP A 32 -2.65 8.02 6.62
N ILE A 33 -1.81 8.11 5.59
CA ILE A 33 -0.93 7.02 5.19
C ILE A 33 0.37 7.19 5.97
N ARG A 34 0.53 6.39 7.03
CA ARG A 34 1.70 6.48 7.88
C ARG A 34 2.96 6.03 7.16
N TRP A 35 2.88 4.92 6.44
CA TRP A 35 3.96 4.42 5.61
C TRP A 35 3.42 3.66 4.41
N GLN A 36 4.27 3.57 3.38
CA GLN A 36 4.02 2.75 2.19
C GLN A 36 5.25 1.93 1.84
N ARG A 37 5.00 0.77 1.22
CA ARG A 37 6.00 -0.07 0.59
C ARG A 37 5.50 -0.47 -0.78
N CYS A 38 6.40 -0.39 -1.77
CA CYS A 38 6.07 -0.62 -3.16
C CYS A 38 7.03 -1.61 -3.79
N ARG A 39 6.52 -2.49 -4.64
CA ARG A 39 7.35 -3.38 -5.44
C ARG A 39 6.75 -3.56 -6.82
N GLY A 40 7.58 -3.49 -7.83
CA GLY A 40 7.20 -3.68 -9.24
C GLY A 40 7.66 -2.53 -10.13
N THR A 41 7.85 -2.85 -11.41
CA THR A 41 8.41 -1.92 -12.40
C THR A 41 7.39 -1.00 -13.05
N LYS A 42 6.09 -1.29 -12.91
CA LYS A 42 5.05 -0.42 -13.47
C LYS A 42 5.09 0.95 -12.80
N VAL A 43 5.18 2.00 -13.63
CA VAL A 43 5.22 3.39 -13.17
C VAL A 43 3.78 3.84 -12.85
N VAL A 44 3.38 3.66 -11.61
CA VAL A 44 2.09 4.08 -11.07
C VAL A 44 2.23 4.35 -9.57
N SER A 45 1.49 5.35 -9.08
CA SER A 45 1.40 5.68 -7.67
C SER A 45 0.08 5.19 -7.08
N SER A 46 0.01 5.14 -5.74
CA SER A 46 -1.26 4.86 -5.06
C SER A 46 -2.33 5.88 -5.44
N SER A 47 -3.55 5.41 -5.58
CA SER A 47 -4.73 6.24 -5.86
C SER A 47 -5.07 7.20 -4.70
N TYR A 48 -4.49 6.98 -3.52
CA TYR A 48 -4.82 7.71 -2.28
C TYR A 48 -3.70 8.63 -1.79
N GLY A 49 -2.58 8.67 -2.49
CA GLY A 49 -1.44 9.49 -2.15
C GLY A 49 -0.23 8.69 -1.69
N LEU A 50 0.78 9.39 -1.21
CA LEU A 50 2.05 8.82 -0.77
C LEU A 50 2.13 8.77 0.77
N THR A 51 3.21 8.17 1.29
CA THR A 51 3.55 8.23 2.72
C THR A 51 3.45 9.67 3.23
N GLY A 52 2.73 9.88 4.33
CA GLY A 52 2.46 11.18 4.91
C GLY A 52 1.22 11.89 4.37
N ALA A 53 0.57 11.37 3.31
CA ALA A 53 -0.72 11.89 2.87
C ALA A 53 -1.73 11.82 4.01
N SER A 54 -2.29 12.95 4.38
CA SER A 54 -3.21 13.12 5.52
C SER A 54 -4.54 13.71 5.05
N ASN A 55 -5.46 13.88 5.99
CA ASN A 55 -6.79 14.42 5.70
C ASN A 55 -7.65 13.51 4.80
N LEU A 56 -7.32 12.23 4.73
CA LEU A 56 -8.10 11.24 3.99
C LEU A 56 -9.42 10.93 4.71
N ASN A 57 -10.46 10.63 3.95
CA ASN A 57 -11.73 10.09 4.49
C ASN A 57 -11.71 8.56 4.62
N GLY A 58 -10.58 7.94 4.32
CA GLY A 58 -10.36 6.51 4.23
C GLY A 58 -9.72 6.13 2.89
N MET A 59 -9.59 4.84 2.62
CA MET A 59 -9.07 4.30 1.36
C MET A 59 -10.07 3.32 0.78
N GLY A 60 -10.25 3.34 -0.52
CA GLY A 60 -11.19 2.48 -1.24
C GLY A 60 -12.01 3.24 -2.25
N PRO A 61 -12.61 2.56 -3.24
CA PRO A 61 -13.48 3.19 -4.21
C PRO A 61 -14.78 3.66 -3.57
N THR A 62 -15.49 4.52 -4.26
CA THR A 62 -16.80 5.03 -3.82
C THR A 62 -17.74 3.87 -3.46
N GLY A 63 -18.31 3.91 -2.26
CA GLY A 63 -19.18 2.87 -1.72
C GLY A 63 -18.46 1.70 -1.02
N GLN A 64 -17.13 1.65 -1.06
CA GLN A 64 -16.31 0.63 -0.39
C GLN A 64 -15.13 1.27 0.36
N VAL A 65 -15.35 2.44 0.93
CA VAL A 65 -14.31 3.16 1.67
C VAL A 65 -14.01 2.44 2.97
N VAL A 66 -12.75 2.10 3.15
CA VAL A 66 -12.21 1.47 4.36
C VAL A 66 -11.68 2.55 5.28
N THR A 67 -12.09 2.49 6.53
CA THR A 67 -11.60 3.32 7.63
C THR A 67 -11.05 2.42 8.73
N THR A 68 -10.43 3.02 9.73
CA THR A 68 -9.88 2.27 10.85
C THR A 68 -10.42 2.85 12.18
N PRO A 69 -10.75 2.00 13.16
CA PRO A 69 -11.04 2.45 14.52
C PRO A 69 -9.81 3.10 15.17
N ASP A 70 -10.05 3.78 16.30
CA ASP A 70 -8.99 4.28 17.15
C ASP A 70 -8.05 3.15 17.60
N ASP A 71 -6.78 3.49 17.82
CA ASP A 71 -5.73 2.56 18.25
C ASP A 71 -5.56 1.32 17.36
N THR A 72 -5.97 1.44 16.10
CA THR A 72 -5.80 0.36 15.12
C THR A 72 -5.27 0.91 13.80
N GLY A 73 -4.80 0.01 12.94
CA GLY A 73 -4.38 0.33 11.58
C GLY A 73 -4.97 -0.65 10.58
N VAL A 74 -5.10 -0.21 9.35
CA VAL A 74 -5.49 -1.05 8.22
C VAL A 74 -4.33 -1.14 7.24
N MET A 75 -3.94 -2.36 6.91
CA MET A 75 -3.08 -2.61 5.76
C MET A 75 -3.95 -2.58 4.50
N TYR A 76 -3.68 -1.63 3.64
CA TYR A 76 -4.37 -1.48 2.36
C TYR A 76 -3.41 -1.82 1.23
N VAL A 77 -3.81 -2.72 0.36
CA VAL A 77 -2.99 -3.21 -0.75
C VAL A 77 -3.65 -2.84 -2.06
N GLU A 78 -2.90 -2.19 -2.93
CA GLU A 78 -3.26 -1.94 -4.33
C GLU A 78 -2.36 -2.77 -5.23
N VAL A 79 -2.93 -3.41 -6.23
CA VAL A 79 -2.20 -4.17 -7.24
C VAL A 79 -2.57 -3.63 -8.61
N PHE A 80 -1.59 -3.13 -9.33
CA PHE A 80 -1.72 -2.73 -10.73
C PHE A 80 -0.97 -3.74 -11.58
N TYR A 81 -1.64 -4.31 -12.57
CA TYR A 81 -1.05 -5.33 -13.43
C TYR A 81 -1.44 -5.13 -14.90
N ASP A 82 -0.44 -5.06 -15.77
CA ASP A 82 -0.66 -4.98 -17.21
C ASP A 82 -0.84 -6.38 -17.77
N TYR A 83 -2.11 -6.74 -17.91
CA TYR A 83 -2.49 -8.02 -18.48
C TYR A 83 -2.17 -8.07 -19.98
N GLN A 84 -1.45 -9.10 -20.38
CA GLN A 84 -1.19 -9.40 -21.78
C GLN A 84 -1.88 -10.71 -22.15
N PRO A 85 -2.83 -10.68 -23.07
CA PRO A 85 -3.49 -11.89 -23.51
C PRO A 85 -2.52 -12.85 -24.19
N LEU A 86 -2.67 -14.14 -23.92
CA LEU A 86 -1.84 -15.21 -24.49
C LEU A 86 -2.01 -15.37 -26.01
N PHE A 87 -3.12 -14.89 -26.54
CA PHE A 87 -3.46 -14.97 -27.97
C PHE A 87 -3.48 -13.58 -28.60
N THR A 88 -2.66 -13.36 -29.60
CA THR A 88 -2.53 -12.09 -30.33
C THR A 88 -3.66 -11.88 -31.36
N SER A 89 -4.70 -12.68 -31.33
CA SER A 89 -5.80 -12.68 -32.32
C SER A 89 -6.73 -11.45 -32.25
N GLY A 90 -6.38 -10.40 -31.52
CA GLY A 90 -7.14 -9.15 -31.49
C GLY A 90 -8.50 -9.21 -30.76
N LEU A 91 -8.84 -10.34 -30.15
CA LEU A 91 -10.12 -10.52 -29.46
C LEU A 91 -10.16 -9.92 -28.06
N VAL A 92 -9.01 -9.80 -27.39
CA VAL A 92 -8.93 -9.19 -26.06
C VAL A 92 -7.83 -8.11 -26.08
N PRO A 93 -8.16 -6.84 -25.91
CA PRO A 93 -7.14 -5.80 -25.85
C PRO A 93 -6.32 -5.91 -24.55
N PRO A 94 -5.04 -5.51 -24.58
CA PRO A 94 -4.25 -5.34 -23.36
C PRO A 94 -4.98 -4.38 -22.41
N SER A 95 -5.04 -4.73 -21.14
CA SER A 95 -5.70 -3.91 -20.11
C SER A 95 -4.90 -3.88 -18.83
N THR A 96 -4.97 -2.78 -18.10
CA THR A 96 -4.45 -2.71 -16.73
C THR A 96 -5.54 -3.18 -15.77
N ILE A 97 -5.25 -4.21 -15.02
CA ILE A 97 -6.07 -4.67 -13.90
C ILE A 97 -5.62 -3.87 -12.67
N HIS A 98 -6.59 -3.28 -11.97
CA HIS A 98 -6.37 -2.62 -10.70
C HIS A 98 -7.27 -3.31 -9.67
N GLU A 99 -6.63 -3.97 -8.71
CA GLU A 99 -7.29 -4.68 -7.61
C GLU A 99 -6.81 -4.12 -6.27
N TYR A 100 -7.65 -4.24 -5.26
CA TYR A 100 -7.35 -3.79 -3.92
C TYR A 100 -7.86 -4.79 -2.88
N ALA A 101 -7.15 -4.82 -1.75
CA ALA A 101 -7.53 -5.59 -0.57
C ALA A 101 -7.20 -4.79 0.68
N SER A 102 -7.95 -5.03 1.74
CA SER A 102 -7.69 -4.43 3.04
C SER A 102 -7.76 -5.46 4.15
N MET A 103 -6.94 -5.27 5.17
CA MET A 103 -6.89 -6.11 6.36
C MET A 103 -6.71 -5.24 7.59
N ILE A 104 -7.60 -5.39 8.56
CA ILE A 104 -7.46 -4.73 9.86
C ILE A 104 -6.36 -5.45 10.65
N VAL A 105 -5.43 -4.68 11.15
CA VAL A 105 -4.40 -5.18 12.06
C VAL A 105 -4.96 -5.15 13.48
N ARG A 106 -5.23 -6.33 14.02
CA ARG A 106 -5.86 -6.50 15.35
C ARG A 106 -4.87 -6.72 16.49
N ASP A 107 -3.59 -6.67 16.20
CA ASP A 107 -2.56 -6.90 17.20
C ASP A 107 -2.17 -5.59 17.88
N SER A 108 -1.79 -5.64 19.16
CA SER A 108 -1.26 -4.49 19.88
C SER A 108 0.09 -4.11 19.26
N ARG A 109 0.07 -3.12 18.39
CA ARG A 109 1.26 -2.60 17.73
C ARG A 109 1.65 -1.27 18.34
N ASP A 110 2.93 -1.02 18.35
CA ASP A 110 3.46 0.31 18.60
C ASP A 110 3.22 1.20 17.37
N TYR A 111 2.16 2.00 17.41
CA TYR A 111 1.83 2.95 16.34
C TYR A 111 2.71 4.20 16.36
N VAL A 112 3.49 4.40 17.40
CA VAL A 112 4.46 5.50 17.47
C VAL A 112 5.69 5.17 16.62
N GLY A 113 6.07 3.90 16.56
CA GLY A 113 7.26 3.43 15.86
C GLY A 113 8.56 3.84 16.59
N PRO A 114 9.71 3.61 15.97
CA PRO A 114 10.99 3.96 16.57
C PRO A 114 11.11 5.48 16.75
N THR A 115 11.60 5.91 17.91
CA THR A 115 11.80 7.31 18.25
C THR A 115 13.16 7.85 17.81
N SER A 116 14.05 6.98 17.35
CA SER A 116 15.41 7.33 16.91
C SER A 116 15.85 6.45 15.75
N GLY A 117 16.87 6.89 15.03
CA GLY A 117 17.42 6.18 13.87
C GLY A 117 16.75 6.58 12.55
N THR A 118 17.09 5.88 11.48
CA THR A 118 16.61 6.18 10.10
C THR A 118 15.11 5.98 9.90
N ASN A 119 14.46 5.24 10.79
CA ASN A 119 13.03 4.97 10.77
C ASN A 119 12.24 5.72 11.85
N ALA A 120 12.83 6.76 12.44
CA ALA A 120 12.14 7.60 13.43
C ALA A 120 10.90 8.29 12.82
N ASN A 121 10.03 8.81 13.70
CA ASN A 121 8.85 9.61 13.32
C ASN A 121 7.84 8.87 12.44
N GLY A 122 7.43 7.70 12.87
CA GLY A 122 6.37 6.96 12.18
C GLY A 122 6.87 5.88 11.22
N GLY A 123 8.17 5.63 11.20
CA GLY A 123 8.73 4.50 10.47
C GLY A 123 8.30 3.15 11.04
N ILE A 124 8.71 2.09 10.38
CA ILE A 124 8.50 0.71 10.83
C ILE A 124 9.77 0.21 11.50
N TYR A 125 9.62 -0.56 12.58
CA TYR A 125 10.75 -1.31 13.15
C TYR A 125 11.30 -2.28 12.10
N ASN A 126 12.60 -2.23 11.86
CA ASN A 126 13.31 -3.10 10.92
C ASN A 126 14.57 -3.66 11.61
N ALA A 127 14.35 -4.39 12.69
CA ALA A 127 15.44 -4.97 13.50
C ALA A 127 16.31 -5.96 12.68
N GLU A 128 15.73 -6.60 11.66
CA GLU A 128 16.41 -7.57 10.80
C GLU A 128 17.18 -6.90 9.66
N ALA A 129 17.16 -5.57 9.57
CA ALA A 129 17.77 -4.80 8.49
C ALA A 129 17.35 -5.28 7.09
N ALA A 130 16.10 -5.73 6.95
CA ALA A 130 15.58 -6.16 5.67
C ALA A 130 15.57 -5.00 4.65
N PRO A 131 15.76 -5.28 3.34
CA PRO A 131 15.68 -4.26 2.32
C PRO A 131 14.33 -3.54 2.35
N VAL A 132 14.37 -2.20 2.32
CA VAL A 132 13.17 -1.37 2.34
C VAL A 132 12.83 -0.96 0.92
N HIS A 133 11.65 -1.37 0.45
CA HIS A 133 11.14 -1.02 -0.88
C HIS A 133 10.28 0.25 -0.81
N TYR A 134 10.90 1.40 -0.98
CA TYR A 134 10.21 2.69 -1.04
C TYR A 134 9.42 2.86 -2.35
N CYS A 135 8.41 3.74 -2.31
CA CYS A 135 7.51 3.92 -3.46
C CYS A 135 8.04 4.85 -4.55
N ASP A 136 9.18 5.45 -4.36
CA ASP A 136 9.94 6.21 -5.36
C ASP A 136 10.79 5.32 -6.28
N ALA A 137 11.02 4.06 -5.88
CA ALA A 137 11.72 3.06 -6.68
C ALA A 137 10.75 2.17 -7.46
N TYR A 138 11.08 1.92 -8.73
CA TYR A 138 10.29 1.08 -9.63
C TYR A 138 11.09 -0.17 -10.00
N THR A 139 11.24 -1.07 -9.04
CA THR A 139 12.06 -2.28 -9.16
C THR A 139 11.24 -3.54 -8.96
N SER A 140 11.67 -4.61 -9.61
CA SER A 140 11.10 -5.96 -9.44
C SER A 140 11.76 -6.76 -8.30
N THR A 141 12.89 -6.26 -7.81
CA THR A 141 13.72 -6.91 -6.76
C THR A 141 13.58 -6.21 -5.45
#